data_007600a38f8cc9892aeada5407a5b5e0
#
_entry.id   007600a38f8cc9892aeada5407a5b5e0
#
_cell.length_a   1.000
_cell.length_b   1.000
_cell.length_c   1.000
_cell.angle_alpha   90.00
_cell.angle_beta   90.00
_cell.angle_gamma   90.00
#
_symmetry.space_group_name_H-M   'P 1'
#
loop_
_entity.id
_entity.type
_entity.pdbx_description
1 polymer ?
#
loop_
_entity_poly.entity_id
_entity_poly.type
_entity_poly.pdbx_seq_one_letter_code
_entity_poly.pdbx_strand_id
1 'polypeptide(L)'
;MAVSPSNSETSDTPFVEQLTSLSWTYWVANIMEMFERLAYYGLRTVLPIYMVLSIEEGGPQFDHIQKASIYAWWALVQSFVPVFSGGLADRFGYKITVAIAIAIKVVGYLVMAFAVELGAMTSGGASATVPGHAAVYAWFMAGSLFLALGTAVFKPGLQGTIATQITAKNDSLAWSVFYQLVNLGGFLGPILAGYMRILAWKWVFVSCAVIVCFNYVLLLTYREPETVKPESRPGFMGFVLDFYDEVVQSAGGILEPRLIGFLAVFSGFWAMFYQLFDLLPNFIDQWVDSSAVYAAVAVPVFAAFGGTPPAEWGGNVPQEMMINVNAGMIMLGAFVVGYITSFMRSMTAMIGGILVSAGGILLLGTMDGWAILGAIAMFSIGEMFASPTKMRYFGALAPPGKKGLYLGYINATVGIGWSLGSLVAGELYQTGGDIYVLARRHLVEALGEDAAVVEAMSQTEVLPALSAKLGVDADAARVVLWNAYSPQDVWTHFVIIGLVSMVGL
;
A
#
# COMPACT_ATOMS: atom_id res chain seq x y z
N MET A 1 13.35 -17.19 41.61
CA MET A 1 14.56 -16.39 41.35
C MET A 1 14.17 -15.37 40.30
N ALA A 2 14.11 -14.10 40.69
CA ALA A 2 13.78 -12.99 39.79
C ALA A 2 14.95 -12.78 38.82
N VAL A 3 14.71 -12.99 37.54
CA VAL A 3 15.66 -12.59 36.52
C VAL A 3 15.53 -11.08 36.37
N SER A 4 16.58 -10.39 36.78
CA SER A 4 16.80 -8.96 36.60
C SER A 4 16.60 -8.61 35.11
N PRO A 5 15.92 -7.51 34.74
CA PRO A 5 15.92 -7.06 33.36
C PRO A 5 17.35 -6.70 33.01
N SER A 6 17.88 -7.34 31.96
CA SER A 6 19.15 -6.97 31.37
C SER A 6 19.07 -5.51 30.96
N ASN A 7 19.80 -4.65 31.66
CA ASN A 7 20.10 -3.31 31.22
C ASN A 7 20.56 -3.41 29.75
N SER A 8 19.81 -2.79 28.84
CA SER A 8 20.34 -2.41 27.55
C SER A 8 21.54 -1.50 27.84
N GLU A 9 22.75 -2.07 27.79
CA GLU A 9 23.94 -1.27 27.61
C GLU A 9 23.72 -0.51 26.30
N THR A 10 23.27 0.74 26.43
CA THR A 10 23.38 1.71 25.34
C THR A 10 24.84 1.75 25.03
N SER A 11 25.24 1.27 23.85
CA SER A 11 26.63 1.21 23.46
C SER A 11 27.18 2.64 23.51
N ASP A 12 28.19 2.88 24.37
CA ASP A 12 28.99 4.12 24.39
C ASP A 12 29.79 4.31 23.09
N THR A 13 29.50 3.51 22.07
CA THR A 13 30.16 3.55 20.76
C THR A 13 29.78 4.82 20.02
N PRO A 14 30.73 5.69 19.62
CA PRO A 14 30.45 6.92 18.89
C PRO A 14 29.66 6.65 17.60
N PHE A 15 28.76 7.58 17.22
CA PHE A 15 27.93 7.48 16.04
C PHE A 15 28.71 7.11 14.75
N VAL A 16 29.85 7.75 14.53
CA VAL A 16 30.69 7.51 13.35
C VAL A 16 31.24 6.08 13.35
N GLU A 17 31.63 5.54 14.50
CA GLU A 17 32.11 4.18 14.64
C GLU A 17 31.00 3.14 14.39
N GLN A 18 29.79 3.40 14.89
CA GLN A 18 28.62 2.57 14.56
C GLN A 18 28.32 2.55 13.06
N LEU A 19 28.35 3.73 12.41
CA LEU A 19 28.08 3.87 10.98
C LEU A 19 29.16 3.16 10.13
N THR A 20 30.42 3.31 10.45
CA THR A 20 31.54 2.69 9.72
C THR A 20 31.67 1.18 9.98
N SER A 21 31.05 0.67 11.04
CA SER A 21 30.98 -0.77 11.33
C SER A 21 29.99 -1.53 10.44
N LEU A 22 29.09 -0.81 9.73
CA LEU A 22 28.12 -1.44 8.83
C LEU A 22 28.80 -1.95 7.56
N SER A 23 28.59 -3.22 7.25
CA SER A 23 29.24 -3.91 6.13
C SER A 23 28.74 -3.45 4.77
N TRP A 24 29.50 -3.73 3.70
CA TRP A 24 29.05 -3.52 2.33
C TRP A 24 27.74 -4.26 2.02
N THR A 25 27.60 -5.49 2.48
CA THR A 25 26.39 -6.30 2.33
C THR A 25 25.18 -5.61 2.96
N TYR A 26 25.34 -5.00 4.14
CA TYR A 26 24.28 -4.24 4.79
C TYR A 26 23.79 -3.09 3.90
N TRP A 27 24.73 -2.27 3.36
CA TRP A 27 24.36 -1.11 2.53
C TRP A 27 23.68 -1.53 1.23
N VAL A 28 24.21 -2.56 0.56
CA VAL A 28 23.61 -3.07 -0.67
C VAL A 28 22.19 -3.60 -0.43
N ALA A 29 21.99 -4.38 0.63
CA ALA A 29 20.67 -4.92 0.95
C ALA A 29 19.66 -3.79 1.26
N ASN A 30 20.09 -2.75 1.97
CA ASN A 30 19.24 -1.59 2.22
C ASN A 30 18.90 -0.78 0.96
N ILE A 31 19.83 -0.62 0.03
CA ILE A 31 19.58 0.00 -1.27
C ILE A 31 18.61 -0.84 -2.10
N MET A 32 18.73 -2.17 -2.06
CA MET A 32 17.78 -3.08 -2.71
C MET A 32 16.37 -2.94 -2.16
N GLU A 33 16.21 -2.82 -0.84
CA GLU A 33 14.91 -2.55 -0.21
C GLU A 33 14.36 -1.19 -0.65
N MET A 34 15.21 -0.15 -0.68
CA MET A 34 14.81 1.18 -1.14
C MET A 34 14.26 1.15 -2.57
N PHE A 35 14.95 0.47 -3.50
CA PHE A 35 14.46 0.33 -4.89
C PHE A 35 13.18 -0.50 -4.97
N GLU A 36 13.08 -1.53 -4.16
CA GLU A 36 11.84 -2.32 -4.08
C GLU A 36 10.67 -1.49 -3.57
N ARG A 37 10.88 -0.68 -2.53
CA ARG A 37 9.86 0.23 -1.99
C ARG A 37 9.49 1.33 -2.99
N LEU A 38 10.46 1.87 -3.72
CA LEU A 38 10.23 2.85 -4.77
C LEU A 38 9.30 2.29 -5.86
N ALA A 39 9.58 1.11 -6.36
CA ALA A 39 8.74 0.46 -7.36
C ALA A 39 7.34 0.11 -6.80
N TYR A 40 7.29 -0.46 -5.58
CA TYR A 40 6.04 -0.89 -4.96
C TYR A 40 5.09 0.28 -4.67
N TYR A 41 5.56 1.31 -3.98
CA TYR A 41 4.74 2.47 -3.64
C TYR A 41 4.47 3.38 -4.83
N GLY A 42 5.40 3.43 -5.79
CA GLY A 42 5.18 4.11 -7.06
C GLY A 42 3.95 3.55 -7.79
N LEU A 43 3.91 2.24 -8.01
CA LEU A 43 2.74 1.61 -8.61
C LEU A 43 1.49 1.77 -7.72
N ARG A 44 1.63 1.50 -6.43
CA ARG A 44 0.51 1.39 -5.49
C ARG A 44 -0.33 2.66 -5.38
N THR A 45 0.29 3.84 -5.52
CA THR A 45 -0.41 5.13 -5.42
C THR A 45 -1.19 5.51 -6.67
N VAL A 46 -0.77 5.08 -7.85
CA VAL A 46 -1.45 5.42 -9.12
C VAL A 46 -2.37 4.30 -9.63
N LEU A 47 -2.20 3.09 -9.11
CA LEU A 47 -2.92 1.89 -9.53
C LEU A 47 -4.45 2.00 -9.38
N PRO A 48 -5.02 2.60 -8.30
CA PRO A 48 -6.47 2.74 -8.17
C PRO A 48 -7.11 3.53 -9.31
N ILE A 49 -6.39 4.53 -9.84
CA ILE A 49 -6.85 5.31 -10.99
C ILE A 49 -6.79 4.46 -12.26
N TYR A 50 -5.64 3.81 -12.52
CA TYR A 50 -5.47 2.99 -13.72
C TYR A 50 -6.54 1.89 -13.84
N MET A 51 -6.87 1.23 -12.74
CA MET A 51 -7.82 0.11 -12.78
C MET A 51 -9.24 0.53 -13.20
N VAL A 52 -9.66 1.74 -12.89
CA VAL A 52 -10.99 2.25 -13.25
C VAL A 52 -10.98 3.19 -14.47
N LEU A 53 -9.79 3.49 -14.99
CA LEU A 53 -9.60 4.36 -16.14
C LEU A 53 -10.33 3.80 -17.35
N SER A 54 -10.97 4.68 -18.14
CA SER A 54 -11.72 4.32 -19.31
C SER A 54 -10.86 3.61 -20.37
N ILE A 55 -11.51 2.80 -21.22
CA ILE A 55 -10.85 2.14 -22.35
C ILE A 55 -10.30 3.17 -23.33
N GLU A 56 -11.01 4.27 -23.54
CA GLU A 56 -10.61 5.35 -24.43
C GLU A 56 -9.29 6.00 -23.97
N GLU A 57 -9.04 6.02 -22.68
CA GLU A 57 -7.81 6.53 -22.07
C GLU A 57 -6.73 5.45 -21.86
N GLY A 58 -6.99 4.25 -22.34
CA GLY A 58 -6.05 3.11 -22.31
C GLY A 58 -6.06 2.31 -21.02
N GLY A 59 -7.10 2.45 -20.19
CA GLY A 59 -7.31 1.66 -18.98
C GLY A 59 -8.14 0.38 -19.23
N PRO A 60 -8.21 -0.50 -18.23
CA PRO A 60 -9.03 -1.70 -18.29
C PRO A 60 -10.51 -1.44 -17.97
N GLN A 61 -10.84 -0.27 -17.41
CA GLN A 61 -12.17 0.17 -16.97
C GLN A 61 -12.85 -0.88 -16.08
N PHE A 62 -12.11 -1.35 -15.04
CA PHE A 62 -12.71 -2.19 -14.01
C PHE A 62 -13.69 -1.38 -13.17
N ASP A 63 -14.77 -2.01 -12.74
CA ASP A 63 -15.62 -1.44 -11.71
C ASP A 63 -14.91 -1.48 -10.34
N HIS A 64 -15.46 -0.75 -9.35
CA HIS A 64 -14.84 -0.69 -8.02
C HIS A 64 -14.91 -2.03 -7.27
N ILE A 65 -15.83 -2.93 -7.62
CA ILE A 65 -15.94 -4.29 -7.04
C ILE A 65 -14.82 -5.17 -7.58
N GLN A 66 -14.55 -5.11 -8.89
CA GLN A 66 -13.41 -5.81 -9.51
C GLN A 66 -12.07 -5.32 -8.94
N LYS A 67 -11.89 -3.99 -8.83
CA LYS A 67 -10.72 -3.37 -8.19
C LYS A 67 -10.56 -3.85 -6.75
N ALA A 68 -11.63 -3.84 -5.97
CA ALA A 68 -11.63 -4.28 -4.58
C ALA A 68 -11.25 -5.76 -4.44
N SER A 69 -11.75 -6.61 -5.33
CA SER A 69 -11.41 -8.03 -5.36
C SER A 69 -9.91 -8.26 -5.64
N ILE A 70 -9.32 -7.50 -6.57
CA ILE A 70 -7.88 -7.54 -6.84
C ILE A 70 -7.09 -7.20 -5.57
N TYR A 71 -7.44 -6.11 -4.89
CA TYR A 71 -6.76 -5.71 -3.66
C TYR A 71 -6.98 -6.69 -2.51
N ALA A 72 -8.17 -7.26 -2.39
CA ALA A 72 -8.45 -8.25 -1.35
C ALA A 72 -7.56 -9.49 -1.48
N TRP A 73 -7.46 -10.05 -2.67
CA TRP A 73 -6.58 -11.20 -2.93
C TRP A 73 -5.10 -10.85 -2.80
N TRP A 74 -4.70 -9.68 -3.31
CA TRP A 74 -3.34 -9.17 -3.11
C TRP A 74 -2.99 -9.09 -1.62
N ALA A 75 -3.87 -8.47 -0.81
CA ALA A 75 -3.67 -8.32 0.63
C ALA A 75 -3.48 -9.67 1.33
N LEU A 76 -4.31 -10.66 1.01
CA LEU A 76 -4.21 -11.99 1.58
C LEU A 76 -2.88 -12.66 1.23
N VAL A 77 -2.52 -12.72 -0.05
CA VAL A 77 -1.26 -13.35 -0.49
C VAL A 77 -0.06 -12.64 0.13
N GLN A 78 0.01 -11.31 0.06
CA GLN A 78 1.14 -10.54 0.55
C GLN A 78 1.33 -10.63 2.07
N SER A 79 0.24 -10.84 2.83
CA SER A 79 0.29 -10.84 4.29
C SER A 79 0.43 -12.22 4.90
N PHE A 80 -0.13 -13.26 4.27
CA PHE A 80 -0.09 -14.62 4.81
C PHE A 80 1.13 -15.41 4.33
N VAL A 81 1.56 -15.24 3.09
CA VAL A 81 2.73 -15.96 2.56
C VAL A 81 4.02 -15.71 3.36
N PRO A 82 4.32 -14.49 3.88
CA PRO A 82 5.52 -14.27 4.68
C PRO A 82 5.57 -15.09 5.97
N VAL A 83 4.43 -15.48 6.53
CA VAL A 83 4.35 -16.34 7.71
C VAL A 83 5.05 -17.69 7.45
N PHE A 84 5.04 -18.13 6.19
CA PHE A 84 5.58 -19.43 5.77
C PHE A 84 6.88 -19.30 4.97
N SER A 85 7.11 -18.16 4.29
CA SER A 85 8.28 -17.99 3.40
C SER A 85 9.59 -17.69 4.15
N GLY A 86 9.53 -17.40 5.45
CA GLY A 86 10.74 -17.26 6.30
C GLY A 86 11.58 -18.53 6.29
N GLY A 87 10.97 -19.68 6.53
CA GLY A 87 11.65 -20.98 6.47
C GLY A 87 12.22 -21.33 5.09
N LEU A 88 11.64 -20.82 4.00
CA LEU A 88 12.22 -20.94 2.65
C LEU A 88 13.57 -20.22 2.55
N ALA A 89 13.65 -19.00 3.06
CA ALA A 89 14.87 -18.20 3.03
C ALA A 89 15.99 -18.85 3.86
N ASP A 90 15.66 -19.38 5.03
CA ASP A 90 16.62 -20.08 5.91
C ASP A 90 17.12 -21.40 5.29
N ARG A 91 16.26 -22.10 4.53
CA ARG A 91 16.61 -23.37 3.90
C ARG A 91 17.43 -23.22 2.61
N PHE A 92 16.98 -22.34 1.70
CA PHE A 92 17.58 -22.20 0.37
C PHE A 92 18.69 -21.15 0.32
N GLY A 93 18.75 -20.28 1.32
CA GLY A 93 19.63 -19.13 1.37
C GLY A 93 18.92 -17.84 0.98
N TYR A 94 19.31 -16.76 1.61
CA TYR A 94 18.67 -15.46 1.47
C TYR A 94 18.81 -14.89 0.05
N LYS A 95 20.01 -15.00 -0.53
CA LYS A 95 20.31 -14.45 -1.85
C LYS A 95 19.52 -15.12 -2.97
N ILE A 96 19.39 -16.47 -2.93
CA ILE A 96 18.60 -17.23 -3.90
C ILE A 96 17.11 -16.89 -3.75
N THR A 97 16.62 -16.80 -2.52
CA THR A 97 15.22 -16.43 -2.23
C THR A 97 14.90 -15.05 -2.78
N VAL A 98 15.78 -14.07 -2.58
CA VAL A 98 15.63 -12.71 -3.12
C VAL A 98 15.66 -12.72 -4.65
N ALA A 99 16.56 -13.50 -5.28
CA ALA A 99 16.64 -13.63 -6.74
C ALA A 99 15.34 -14.17 -7.35
N ILE A 100 14.77 -15.22 -6.76
CA ILE A 100 13.49 -15.79 -7.19
C ILE A 100 12.37 -14.77 -6.99
N ALA A 101 12.33 -14.08 -5.86
CA ALA A 101 11.33 -13.06 -5.57
C ALA A 101 11.37 -11.90 -6.59
N ILE A 102 12.56 -11.44 -6.99
CA ILE A 102 12.73 -10.42 -8.03
C ILE A 102 12.13 -10.92 -9.36
N ALA A 103 12.43 -12.17 -9.78
CA ALA A 103 11.88 -12.75 -11.01
C ALA A 103 10.34 -12.75 -10.99
N ILE A 104 9.75 -13.24 -9.90
CA ILE A 104 8.29 -13.29 -9.72
C ILE A 104 7.69 -11.87 -9.79
N LYS A 105 8.30 -10.87 -9.14
CA LYS A 105 7.84 -9.48 -9.18
C LYS A 105 7.91 -8.86 -10.57
N VAL A 106 9.02 -9.09 -11.28
CA VAL A 106 9.18 -8.59 -12.66
C VAL A 106 8.11 -9.18 -13.56
N VAL A 107 7.83 -10.49 -13.46
CA VAL A 107 6.72 -11.12 -14.19
C VAL A 107 5.39 -10.46 -13.80
N GLY A 108 5.13 -10.24 -12.51
CA GLY A 108 3.91 -9.57 -12.03
C GLY A 108 3.72 -8.19 -12.65
N TYR A 109 4.74 -7.32 -12.59
CA TYR A 109 4.69 -5.99 -13.20
C TYR A 109 4.44 -6.05 -14.72
N LEU A 110 5.13 -6.94 -15.44
CA LEU A 110 4.96 -7.06 -16.90
C LEU A 110 3.60 -7.63 -17.27
N VAL A 111 3.09 -8.63 -16.56
CA VAL A 111 1.73 -9.17 -16.81
C VAL A 111 0.68 -8.09 -16.59
N MET A 112 0.81 -7.26 -15.53
CA MET A 112 -0.09 -6.12 -15.32
C MET A 112 0.05 -5.06 -16.42
N ALA A 113 1.28 -4.76 -16.87
CA ALA A 113 1.56 -3.79 -17.95
C ALA A 113 0.89 -4.15 -19.26
N PHE A 114 0.80 -5.45 -19.55
CA PHE A 114 0.29 -6.00 -20.81
C PHE A 114 -1.05 -6.73 -20.66
N ALA A 115 -1.76 -6.54 -19.52
CA ALA A 115 -3.00 -7.27 -19.24
C ALA A 115 -4.10 -7.03 -20.30
N VAL A 116 -4.18 -5.81 -20.84
CA VAL A 116 -5.15 -5.46 -21.89
C VAL A 116 -4.82 -6.22 -23.19
N GLU A 117 -3.56 -6.22 -23.61
CA GLU A 117 -3.10 -6.93 -24.81
C GLU A 117 -3.22 -8.46 -24.65
N LEU A 118 -2.84 -9.00 -23.48
CA LEU A 118 -2.99 -10.42 -23.16
C LEU A 118 -4.47 -10.83 -23.14
N GLY A 119 -5.34 -9.98 -22.59
CA GLY A 119 -6.79 -10.16 -22.64
C GLY A 119 -7.30 -10.20 -24.06
N ALA A 120 -6.89 -9.26 -24.90
CA ALA A 120 -7.26 -9.22 -26.33
C ALA A 120 -6.81 -10.47 -27.08
N MET A 121 -5.57 -10.93 -26.85
CA MET A 121 -5.05 -12.17 -27.47
C MET A 121 -5.85 -13.41 -27.06
N THR A 122 -6.26 -13.52 -25.80
CA THR A 122 -6.98 -14.70 -25.28
C THR A 122 -8.48 -14.66 -25.52
N SER A 123 -9.06 -13.50 -25.82
CA SER A 123 -10.48 -13.31 -26.12
C SER A 123 -10.79 -13.14 -27.62
N GLY A 124 -9.79 -13.29 -28.48
CA GLY A 124 -9.95 -13.04 -29.91
C GLY A 124 -10.29 -11.58 -30.24
N GLY A 125 -9.83 -10.63 -29.42
CA GLY A 125 -10.09 -9.19 -29.60
C GLY A 125 -11.37 -8.68 -28.94
N ALA A 126 -12.22 -9.55 -28.39
CA ALA A 126 -13.50 -9.15 -27.79
C ALA A 126 -13.35 -8.24 -26.57
N SER A 127 -12.21 -8.31 -25.87
CA SER A 127 -11.95 -7.48 -24.68
C SER A 127 -11.59 -6.02 -24.97
N ALA A 128 -11.33 -5.68 -26.23
CA ALA A 128 -10.86 -4.33 -26.59
C ALA A 128 -11.94 -3.25 -26.45
N THR A 129 -13.21 -3.64 -26.42
CA THR A 129 -14.36 -2.73 -26.40
C THR A 129 -15.31 -2.96 -25.23
N VAL A 130 -15.01 -3.92 -24.35
CA VAL A 130 -15.87 -4.29 -23.23
C VAL A 130 -15.21 -3.87 -21.92
N PRO A 131 -15.75 -2.88 -21.21
CA PRO A 131 -15.25 -2.46 -19.88
C PRO A 131 -15.16 -3.64 -18.92
N GLY A 132 -14.06 -3.71 -18.15
CA GLY A 132 -13.87 -4.75 -17.14
C GLY A 132 -13.92 -6.19 -17.66
N HIS A 133 -13.58 -6.43 -18.93
CA HIS A 133 -13.71 -7.74 -19.56
C HIS A 133 -12.98 -8.85 -18.80
N ALA A 134 -13.62 -10.00 -18.61
CA ALA A 134 -13.15 -11.10 -17.78
C ALA A 134 -11.73 -11.59 -18.12
N ALA A 135 -11.33 -11.59 -19.41
CA ALA A 135 -9.98 -11.98 -19.81
C ALA A 135 -8.91 -10.96 -19.34
N VAL A 136 -9.18 -9.65 -19.48
CA VAL A 136 -8.29 -8.59 -19.01
C VAL A 136 -8.19 -8.64 -17.47
N TYR A 137 -9.33 -8.79 -16.79
CA TYR A 137 -9.40 -8.95 -15.35
C TYR A 137 -8.57 -10.16 -14.86
N ALA A 138 -8.71 -11.32 -15.53
CA ALA A 138 -7.97 -12.53 -15.16
C ALA A 138 -6.45 -12.35 -15.29
N TRP A 139 -5.98 -11.75 -16.38
CA TRP A 139 -4.55 -11.45 -16.54
C TRP A 139 -4.05 -10.43 -15.54
N PHE A 140 -4.82 -9.37 -15.28
CA PHE A 140 -4.45 -8.36 -14.32
C PHE A 140 -4.42 -8.91 -12.88
N MET A 141 -5.40 -9.73 -12.51
CA MET A 141 -5.43 -10.46 -11.25
C MET A 141 -4.21 -11.37 -11.12
N ALA A 142 -3.88 -12.16 -12.16
CA ALA A 142 -2.69 -13.01 -12.14
C ALA A 142 -1.41 -12.20 -11.93
N GLY A 143 -1.24 -11.08 -12.65
CA GLY A 143 -0.09 -10.18 -12.47
C GLY A 143 0.00 -9.61 -11.06
N SER A 144 -1.12 -9.17 -10.49
CA SER A 144 -1.18 -8.66 -9.12
C SER A 144 -0.84 -9.72 -8.08
N LEU A 145 -1.27 -10.95 -8.27
CA LEU A 145 -0.94 -12.08 -7.39
C LEU A 145 0.54 -12.49 -7.49
N PHE A 146 1.13 -12.46 -8.69
CA PHE A 146 2.58 -12.62 -8.84
C PHE A 146 3.35 -11.51 -8.10
N LEU A 147 2.92 -10.26 -8.22
CA LEU A 147 3.55 -9.15 -7.51
C LEU A 147 3.42 -9.30 -5.99
N ALA A 148 2.23 -9.69 -5.50
CA ALA A 148 1.99 -9.96 -4.08
C ALA A 148 2.87 -11.09 -3.55
N LEU A 149 2.95 -12.21 -4.28
CA LEU A 149 3.78 -13.37 -3.94
C LEU A 149 5.26 -13.00 -3.93
N GLY A 150 5.74 -12.31 -4.98
CA GLY A 150 7.13 -11.86 -5.04
C GLY A 150 7.49 -10.94 -3.88
N THR A 151 6.61 -9.99 -3.51
CA THR A 151 6.80 -9.11 -2.35
C THR A 151 6.83 -9.89 -1.04
N ALA A 152 5.97 -10.88 -0.89
CA ALA A 152 5.89 -11.73 0.30
C ALA A 152 7.16 -12.58 0.51
N VAL A 153 7.76 -13.08 -0.57
CA VAL A 153 9.00 -13.87 -0.54
C VAL A 153 10.25 -13.00 -0.42
N PHE A 154 10.23 -11.79 -1.00
CA PHE A 154 11.36 -10.86 -0.99
C PHE A 154 11.75 -10.42 0.42
N LYS A 155 10.76 -10.04 1.22
CA LYS A 155 10.98 -9.47 2.56
C LYS A 155 11.78 -10.36 3.49
N PRO A 156 11.42 -11.64 3.75
CA PRO A 156 12.18 -12.50 4.65
C PRO A 156 13.62 -12.70 4.17
N GLY A 157 13.83 -12.88 2.86
CA GLY A 157 15.16 -13.05 2.29
C GLY A 157 16.06 -11.83 2.50
N LEU A 158 15.54 -10.65 2.21
CA LEU A 158 16.33 -9.43 2.31
C LEU A 158 16.51 -8.95 3.76
N GLN A 159 15.44 -8.96 4.56
CA GLN A 159 15.52 -8.59 5.97
C GLN A 159 16.37 -9.58 6.77
N GLY A 160 16.34 -10.88 6.42
CA GLY A 160 17.27 -11.87 6.95
C GLY A 160 18.72 -11.53 6.62
N THR A 161 19.02 -11.17 5.36
CA THR A 161 20.35 -10.70 4.96
C THR A 161 20.79 -9.49 5.82
N ILE A 162 19.95 -8.49 5.98
CA ILE A 162 20.24 -7.28 6.78
C ILE A 162 20.50 -7.66 8.24
N ALA A 163 19.65 -8.49 8.84
CA ALA A 163 19.76 -8.90 10.23
C ALA A 163 21.08 -9.63 10.54
N THR A 164 21.62 -10.42 9.59
CA THR A 164 22.93 -11.08 9.75
C THR A 164 24.13 -10.11 9.80
N GLN A 165 23.94 -8.87 9.34
CA GLN A 165 25.01 -7.86 9.31
C GLN A 165 24.97 -6.91 10.51
N ILE A 166 23.97 -7.04 11.37
CA ILE A 166 23.74 -6.18 12.53
C ILE A 166 24.37 -6.82 13.77
N THR A 167 25.04 -6.03 14.57
CA THR A 167 25.64 -6.44 15.84
C THR A 167 25.01 -5.65 16.99
N ALA A 168 25.16 -6.11 18.24
CA ALA A 168 24.67 -5.40 19.41
C ALA A 168 25.18 -3.95 19.53
N LYS A 169 26.34 -3.64 18.91
CA LYS A 169 26.93 -2.29 18.94
C LYS A 169 26.27 -1.30 18.00
N ASN A 170 25.65 -1.74 16.89
CA ASN A 170 25.08 -0.88 15.86
C ASN A 170 23.59 -1.17 15.56
N ASP A 171 22.93 -2.01 16.37
CA ASP A 171 21.56 -2.48 16.15
C ASP A 171 20.55 -1.33 15.98
N SER A 172 20.52 -0.41 16.94
CA SER A 172 19.58 0.73 16.90
C SER A 172 19.78 1.62 15.67
N LEU A 173 21.05 1.94 15.35
CA LEU A 173 21.38 2.76 14.17
C LEU A 173 21.04 2.03 12.88
N ALA A 174 21.38 0.76 12.76
CA ALA A 174 21.14 -0.02 11.57
C ALA A 174 19.64 -0.11 11.23
N TRP A 175 18.79 -0.43 12.19
CA TRP A 175 17.34 -0.45 11.96
C TRP A 175 16.76 0.95 11.66
N SER A 176 17.34 2.01 12.24
CA SER A 176 16.94 3.38 11.93
C SER A 176 17.27 3.76 10.49
N VAL A 177 18.48 3.42 10.01
CA VAL A 177 18.89 3.64 8.61
C VAL A 177 18.02 2.84 7.65
N PHE A 178 17.75 1.56 7.96
CA PHE A 178 16.82 0.72 7.19
C PHE A 178 15.46 1.41 7.03
N TYR A 179 14.89 1.86 8.14
CA TYR A 179 13.58 2.52 8.14
C TYR A 179 13.56 3.79 7.29
N GLN A 180 14.63 4.59 7.35
CA GLN A 180 14.75 5.80 6.53
C GLN A 180 14.85 5.50 5.04
N LEU A 181 15.62 4.50 4.64
CA LEU A 181 15.75 4.12 3.22
C LEU A 181 14.46 3.53 2.66
N VAL A 182 13.72 2.75 3.46
CA VAL A 182 12.36 2.28 3.12
C VAL A 182 11.43 3.47 2.84
N ASN A 183 11.41 4.48 3.72
CA ASN A 183 10.55 5.65 3.56
C ASN A 183 11.00 6.55 2.40
N LEU A 184 12.32 6.67 2.18
CA LEU A 184 12.86 7.41 1.03
C LEU A 184 12.39 6.76 -0.29
N GLY A 185 12.46 5.43 -0.40
CA GLY A 185 11.91 4.70 -1.54
C GLY A 185 10.40 4.95 -1.70
N GLY A 186 9.66 4.86 -0.60
CA GLY A 186 8.21 5.11 -0.56
C GLY A 186 7.83 6.53 -0.98
N PHE A 187 8.66 7.52 -0.65
CA PHE A 187 8.45 8.91 -1.02
C PHE A 187 8.79 9.20 -2.49
N LEU A 188 9.89 8.64 -3.00
CA LEU A 188 10.32 8.86 -4.38
C LEU A 188 9.46 8.10 -5.40
N GLY A 189 8.87 6.96 -5.00
CA GLY A 189 8.07 6.11 -5.87
C GLY A 189 6.88 6.81 -6.52
N PRO A 190 5.96 7.42 -5.76
CA PRO A 190 4.82 8.14 -6.30
C PRO A 190 5.20 9.29 -7.22
N ILE A 191 6.30 9.99 -6.92
CA ILE A 191 6.82 11.07 -7.78
C ILE A 191 7.20 10.49 -9.15
N LEU A 192 7.99 9.40 -9.17
CA LEU A 192 8.37 8.75 -10.42
C LEU A 192 7.16 8.24 -11.19
N ALA A 193 6.21 7.57 -10.51
CA ALA A 193 5.02 7.03 -11.14
C ALA A 193 4.14 8.13 -11.75
N GLY A 194 4.00 9.27 -11.05
CA GLY A 194 3.27 10.44 -11.55
C GLY A 194 3.85 10.98 -12.86
N TYR A 195 5.17 11.01 -13.02
CA TYR A 195 5.81 11.39 -14.29
C TYR A 195 5.71 10.29 -15.36
N MET A 196 5.83 9.02 -14.98
CA MET A 196 5.74 7.92 -15.95
C MET A 196 4.34 7.79 -16.55
N ARG A 197 3.27 8.01 -15.78
CA ARG A 197 1.90 7.95 -16.29
C ARG A 197 1.58 9.05 -17.31
N ILE A 198 2.24 10.22 -17.22
CA ILE A 198 2.10 11.31 -18.21
C ILE A 198 2.60 10.84 -19.59
N LEU A 199 3.65 10.01 -19.64
CA LEU A 199 4.14 9.45 -20.88
C LEU A 199 3.20 8.38 -21.44
N ALA A 200 2.85 7.41 -20.65
CA ALA A 200 1.80 6.40 -20.84
C ALA A 200 1.71 5.51 -19.60
N TRP A 201 0.52 5.03 -19.25
CA TRP A 201 0.29 4.14 -18.11
C TRP A 201 1.18 2.90 -18.09
N LYS A 202 1.44 2.32 -19.25
CA LYS A 202 2.34 1.17 -19.41
C LYS A 202 3.75 1.43 -18.82
N TRP A 203 4.27 2.66 -18.95
CA TRP A 203 5.59 3.00 -18.45
C TRP A 203 5.69 3.00 -16.93
N VAL A 204 4.58 3.18 -16.21
CA VAL A 204 4.55 3.00 -14.74
C VAL A 204 4.96 1.59 -14.37
N PHE A 205 4.32 0.59 -14.97
CA PHE A 205 4.60 -0.82 -14.70
C PHE A 205 5.99 -1.25 -15.17
N VAL A 206 6.36 -0.86 -16.37
CA VAL A 206 7.66 -1.20 -16.98
C VAL A 206 8.81 -0.57 -16.19
N SER A 207 8.70 0.69 -15.78
CA SER A 207 9.74 1.32 -14.95
C SER A 207 9.89 0.63 -13.59
N CYS A 208 8.78 0.23 -12.95
CA CYS A 208 8.82 -0.57 -11.72
C CYS A 208 9.52 -1.92 -11.95
N ALA A 209 9.23 -2.61 -13.06
CA ALA A 209 9.91 -3.85 -13.42
C ALA A 209 11.41 -3.65 -13.60
N VAL A 210 11.83 -2.60 -14.31
CA VAL A 210 13.24 -2.25 -14.54
C VAL A 210 13.96 -1.93 -13.23
N ILE A 211 13.35 -1.13 -12.37
CA ILE A 211 13.92 -0.77 -11.06
C ILE A 211 14.12 -2.01 -10.19
N VAL A 212 13.12 -2.88 -10.12
CA VAL A 212 13.25 -4.12 -9.36
C VAL A 212 14.27 -5.07 -10.00
N CYS A 213 14.33 -5.13 -11.32
CA CYS A 213 15.31 -5.93 -12.05
C CYS A 213 16.75 -5.47 -11.79
N PHE A 214 16.97 -4.14 -11.56
CA PHE A 214 18.28 -3.61 -11.21
C PHE A 214 18.84 -4.23 -9.91
N ASN A 215 17.99 -4.71 -9.02
CA ASN A 215 18.42 -5.45 -7.83
C ASN A 215 19.22 -6.71 -8.17
N TYR A 216 19.12 -7.30 -9.36
CA TYR A 216 20.02 -8.40 -9.78
C TYR A 216 21.47 -7.95 -9.88
N VAL A 217 21.71 -6.73 -10.35
CA VAL A 217 23.08 -6.16 -10.42
C VAL A 217 23.63 -6.02 -9.00
N LEU A 218 22.82 -5.52 -8.07
CA LEU A 218 23.19 -5.36 -6.66
C LEU A 218 23.43 -6.73 -5.99
N LEU A 219 22.62 -7.74 -6.28
CA LEU A 219 22.80 -9.10 -5.80
C LEU A 219 24.19 -9.70 -6.15
N LEU A 220 24.78 -9.31 -7.28
CA LEU A 220 26.11 -9.80 -7.69
C LEU A 220 27.24 -9.18 -6.88
N THR A 221 27.02 -8.08 -6.17
CA THR A 221 28.07 -7.29 -5.49
C THR A 221 28.41 -7.77 -4.09
N TYR A 222 27.64 -8.68 -3.49
CA TYR A 222 27.91 -9.25 -2.17
C TYR A 222 27.83 -10.77 -2.17
N ARG A 223 28.40 -11.39 -1.15
CA ARG A 223 28.35 -12.86 -0.96
C ARG A 223 27.18 -13.24 -0.05
N GLU A 224 26.66 -14.45 -0.23
CA GLU A 224 25.67 -15.05 0.68
C GLU A 224 26.19 -14.97 2.13
N PRO A 225 25.42 -14.43 3.08
CA PRO A 225 25.78 -14.46 4.50
C PRO A 225 25.89 -15.91 4.99
N GLU A 226 26.88 -16.18 5.81
CA GLU A 226 26.99 -17.48 6.50
C GLU A 226 25.87 -17.59 7.55
N THR A 227 25.00 -18.56 7.38
CA THR A 227 23.90 -18.85 8.31
C THR A 227 23.92 -20.32 8.70
N VAL A 228 23.53 -20.60 9.93
CA VAL A 228 23.30 -21.97 10.37
C VAL A 228 21.99 -22.43 9.73
N LYS A 229 22.11 -23.32 8.74
CA LYS A 229 20.92 -23.89 8.09
C LYS A 229 20.19 -24.79 9.08
N PRO A 230 18.86 -24.67 9.20
CA PRO A 230 18.09 -25.57 10.04
C PRO A 230 18.21 -27.02 9.52
N GLU A 231 18.12 -27.97 10.43
CA GLU A 231 18.00 -29.39 10.03
C GLU A 231 16.72 -29.55 9.20
N SER A 232 16.87 -29.93 7.95
CA SER A 232 15.75 -30.06 7.01
C SER A 232 15.73 -31.47 6.41
N ARG A 233 14.51 -31.99 6.20
CA ARG A 233 14.31 -33.28 5.53
C ARG A 233 14.82 -33.19 4.09
N PRO A 234 15.53 -34.23 3.58
CA PRO A 234 16.06 -34.19 2.23
C PRO A 234 14.97 -34.31 1.15
N GLY A 235 15.23 -33.69 0.00
CA GLY A 235 14.39 -33.78 -1.21
C GLY A 235 13.11 -32.96 -1.19
N PHE A 236 12.40 -32.98 -2.32
CA PHE A 236 11.16 -32.19 -2.51
C PHE A 236 10.04 -32.58 -1.53
N MET A 237 9.83 -33.87 -1.28
CA MET A 237 8.83 -34.33 -0.32
C MET A 237 9.19 -33.91 1.12
N GLY A 238 10.49 -33.92 1.46
CA GLY A 238 10.97 -33.40 2.74
C GLY A 238 10.66 -31.91 2.89
N PHE A 239 10.84 -31.13 1.82
CA PHE A 239 10.46 -29.73 1.80
C PHE A 239 8.95 -29.53 2.02
N VAL A 240 8.10 -30.28 1.32
CA VAL A 240 6.63 -30.17 1.49
C VAL A 240 6.20 -30.51 2.91
N LEU A 241 6.81 -31.52 3.52
CA LEU A 241 6.50 -31.92 4.91
C LEU A 241 6.99 -30.88 5.94
N ASP A 242 8.20 -30.33 5.77
CA ASP A 242 8.72 -29.28 6.65
C ASP A 242 7.84 -28.02 6.55
N PHE A 243 7.44 -27.64 5.34
CA PHE A 243 6.53 -26.54 5.10
C PHE A 243 5.15 -26.77 5.74
N TYR A 244 4.60 -27.97 5.59
CA TYR A 244 3.33 -28.35 6.22
C TYR A 244 3.40 -28.28 7.75
N ASP A 245 4.48 -28.80 8.35
CA ASP A 245 4.70 -28.77 9.79
C ASP A 245 4.81 -27.32 10.30
N GLU A 246 5.49 -26.45 9.57
CA GLU A 246 5.61 -25.02 9.89
C GLU A 246 4.26 -24.30 9.79
N VAL A 247 3.47 -24.58 8.76
CA VAL A 247 2.11 -24.05 8.60
C VAL A 247 1.21 -24.51 9.75
N VAL A 248 1.19 -25.80 10.08
CA VAL A 248 0.37 -26.36 11.17
C VAL A 248 0.80 -25.78 12.52
N GLN A 249 2.09 -25.68 12.77
CA GLN A 249 2.61 -25.11 14.02
C GLN A 249 2.25 -23.61 14.15
N SER A 250 2.39 -22.86 13.07
CA SER A 250 2.02 -21.45 13.02
C SER A 250 0.51 -21.26 13.19
N ALA A 251 -0.30 -22.08 12.50
CA ALA A 251 -1.77 -22.03 12.62
C ALA A 251 -2.25 -22.38 14.03
N GLY A 252 -1.62 -23.37 14.67
CA GLY A 252 -1.99 -23.77 16.05
C GLY A 252 -1.82 -22.65 17.07
N GLY A 253 -0.82 -21.79 16.90
CA GLY A 253 -0.58 -20.64 17.78
C GLY A 253 -1.59 -19.51 17.61
N ILE A 254 -2.18 -19.33 16.42
CA ILE A 254 -3.20 -18.30 16.16
C ILE A 254 -4.51 -18.62 16.89
N LEU A 255 -4.79 -19.90 17.17
CA LEU A 255 -6.08 -20.35 17.74
C LEU A 255 -6.25 -20.01 19.24
N GLU A 256 -5.31 -19.32 19.86
CA GLU A 256 -5.50 -18.81 21.22
C GLU A 256 -6.62 -17.75 21.24
N PRO A 257 -7.72 -17.91 22.02
CA PRO A 257 -8.89 -17.02 21.92
C PRO A 257 -8.59 -15.53 22.16
N ARG A 258 -7.65 -15.23 23.05
CA ARG A 258 -7.22 -13.84 23.30
C ARG A 258 -6.51 -13.23 22.11
N LEU A 259 -5.69 -14.04 21.43
CA LEU A 259 -4.97 -13.60 20.24
C LEU A 259 -5.93 -13.39 19.07
N ILE A 260 -6.87 -14.33 18.84
CA ILE A 260 -7.92 -14.16 17.81
C ILE A 260 -8.72 -12.89 18.05
N GLY A 261 -9.17 -12.63 19.29
CA GLY A 261 -9.91 -11.42 19.63
C GLY A 261 -9.13 -10.14 19.27
N PHE A 262 -7.87 -10.09 19.67
CA PHE A 262 -7.01 -8.95 19.35
C PHE A 262 -6.78 -8.83 17.83
N LEU A 263 -6.49 -9.92 17.13
CA LEU A 263 -6.27 -9.92 15.69
C LEU A 263 -7.52 -9.42 14.95
N ALA A 264 -8.69 -9.91 15.31
CA ALA A 264 -9.96 -9.50 14.71
C ALA A 264 -10.22 -7.99 14.93
N VAL A 265 -10.07 -7.52 16.16
CA VAL A 265 -10.28 -6.13 16.52
C VAL A 265 -9.27 -5.22 15.81
N PHE A 266 -7.98 -5.56 15.84
CA PHE A 266 -6.94 -4.72 15.21
C PHE A 266 -7.00 -4.75 13.67
N SER A 267 -7.62 -5.77 13.08
CA SER A 267 -7.89 -5.77 11.63
C SER A 267 -8.82 -4.64 11.20
N GLY A 268 -9.72 -4.17 12.07
CA GLY A 268 -10.56 -3.00 11.81
C GLY A 268 -9.75 -1.71 11.60
N PHE A 269 -8.67 -1.51 12.36
CA PHE A 269 -7.76 -0.38 12.10
C PHE A 269 -7.14 -0.45 10.70
N TRP A 270 -6.72 -1.64 10.26
CA TRP A 270 -6.15 -1.80 8.92
C TRP A 270 -7.19 -1.67 7.82
N ALA A 271 -8.44 -2.09 8.06
CA ALA A 271 -9.53 -1.87 7.13
C ALA A 271 -9.77 -0.37 6.88
N MET A 272 -9.72 0.46 7.92
CA MET A 272 -9.77 1.91 7.82
C MET A 272 -8.51 2.49 7.16
N PHE A 273 -7.33 2.02 7.59
CA PHE A 273 -6.02 2.52 7.17
C PHE A 273 -5.80 2.44 5.66
N TYR A 274 -6.09 1.28 5.06
CA TYR A 274 -5.77 1.06 3.64
C TYR A 274 -6.63 1.90 2.70
N GLN A 275 -7.70 2.55 3.19
CA GLN A 275 -8.51 3.43 2.37
C GLN A 275 -7.75 4.68 1.90
N LEU A 276 -6.69 5.07 2.58
CA LEU A 276 -5.78 6.11 2.11
C LEU A 276 -5.15 5.78 0.74
N PHE A 277 -4.97 4.49 0.45
CA PHE A 277 -4.31 4.01 -0.77
C PHE A 277 -5.25 3.33 -1.75
N ASP A 278 -6.41 2.83 -1.32
CA ASP A 278 -7.34 2.07 -2.17
C ASP A 278 -8.50 2.93 -2.68
N LEU A 279 -8.99 3.83 -1.82
CA LEU A 279 -10.18 4.64 -2.08
C LEU A 279 -9.84 6.11 -2.34
N LEU A 280 -9.00 6.71 -1.50
CA LEU A 280 -8.68 8.14 -1.56
C LEU A 280 -8.13 8.59 -2.93
N PRO A 281 -7.30 7.81 -3.66
CA PRO A 281 -6.86 8.22 -4.98
C PRO A 281 -8.03 8.54 -5.93
N ASN A 282 -9.01 7.65 -6.01
CA ASN A 282 -10.19 7.86 -6.85
C ASN A 282 -11.07 9.02 -6.33
N PHE A 283 -11.18 9.16 -5.01
CA PHE A 283 -11.95 10.26 -4.43
C PHE A 283 -11.31 11.63 -4.73
N ILE A 284 -9.98 11.75 -4.62
CA ILE A 284 -9.27 12.99 -4.98
C ILE A 284 -9.46 13.29 -6.47
N ASP A 285 -9.23 12.31 -7.32
CA ASP A 285 -9.31 12.47 -8.78
C ASP A 285 -10.71 12.92 -9.24
N GLN A 286 -11.76 12.39 -8.62
CA GLN A 286 -13.13 12.63 -9.03
C GLN A 286 -13.78 13.86 -8.37
N TRP A 287 -13.45 14.15 -7.11
CA TRP A 287 -14.22 15.09 -6.29
C TRP A 287 -13.46 16.32 -5.80
N VAL A 288 -12.11 16.25 -5.68
CA VAL A 288 -11.34 17.29 -4.99
C VAL A 288 -10.85 18.36 -5.96
N ASP A 289 -11.14 19.62 -5.64
CA ASP A 289 -10.48 20.77 -6.25
C ASP A 289 -9.21 21.10 -5.47
N SER A 290 -8.06 20.86 -6.07
CA SER A 290 -6.74 21.19 -5.52
C SER A 290 -6.05 22.37 -6.19
N SER A 291 -6.80 23.20 -6.94
CA SER A 291 -6.27 24.35 -7.69
C SER A 291 -5.62 25.39 -6.78
N ALA A 292 -6.18 25.63 -5.59
CA ALA A 292 -5.57 26.52 -4.59
C ALA A 292 -4.23 25.98 -4.06
N VAL A 293 -4.12 24.65 -3.87
CA VAL A 293 -2.84 23.98 -3.49
C VAL A 293 -1.84 24.04 -4.65
N TYR A 294 -2.31 23.80 -5.87
CA TYR A 294 -1.49 23.91 -7.07
C TYR A 294 -0.85 25.28 -7.20
N ALA A 295 -1.64 26.35 -7.08
CA ALA A 295 -1.16 27.73 -7.17
C ALA A 295 -0.19 28.10 -6.03
N ALA A 296 -0.48 27.66 -4.80
CA ALA A 296 0.29 28.04 -3.63
C ALA A 296 1.55 27.18 -3.39
N VAL A 297 1.57 25.94 -3.87
CA VAL A 297 2.67 24.98 -3.60
C VAL A 297 3.34 24.53 -4.90
N ALA A 298 2.60 23.96 -5.85
CA ALA A 298 3.22 23.37 -7.03
C ALA A 298 3.93 24.42 -7.88
N VAL A 299 3.25 25.53 -8.20
CA VAL A 299 3.83 26.58 -9.03
C VAL A 299 5.11 27.17 -8.42
N PRO A 300 5.16 27.59 -7.15
CA PRO A 300 6.41 28.10 -6.55
C PRO A 300 7.52 27.05 -6.45
N VAL A 301 7.18 25.79 -6.14
CA VAL A 301 8.17 24.72 -6.07
C VAL A 301 8.82 24.50 -7.43
N PHE A 302 8.06 24.35 -8.50
CA PHE A 302 8.63 24.19 -9.84
C PHE A 302 9.43 25.43 -10.28
N ALA A 303 8.93 26.63 -10.00
CA ALA A 303 9.64 27.88 -10.30
C ALA A 303 11.01 27.98 -9.60
N ALA A 304 11.13 27.48 -8.36
CA ALA A 304 12.38 27.43 -7.63
C ALA A 304 13.45 26.56 -8.31
N PHE A 305 13.01 25.56 -9.11
CA PHE A 305 13.88 24.73 -9.94
C PHE A 305 13.94 25.16 -11.40
N GLY A 306 13.44 26.36 -11.73
CA GLY A 306 13.49 26.92 -13.08
C GLY A 306 12.50 26.32 -14.08
N GLY A 307 11.43 25.67 -13.60
CA GLY A 307 10.42 25.01 -14.43
C GLY A 307 8.99 25.45 -14.12
N THR A 308 8.04 24.76 -14.76
CA THR A 308 6.61 24.87 -14.50
C THR A 308 6.03 23.48 -14.25
N PRO A 309 4.95 23.34 -13.48
CA PRO A 309 4.26 22.06 -13.37
C PRO A 309 3.83 21.54 -14.74
N PRO A 310 3.76 20.19 -14.93
CA PRO A 310 3.30 19.60 -16.18
C PRO A 310 1.91 20.11 -16.58
N ALA A 311 1.69 20.36 -17.87
CA ALA A 311 0.42 20.85 -18.39
C ALA A 311 -0.72 19.85 -18.17
N GLU A 312 -0.40 18.56 -18.16
CA GLU A 312 -1.31 17.43 -17.90
C GLU A 312 -1.94 17.44 -16.50
N TRP A 313 -1.35 18.23 -15.57
CA TRP A 313 -1.96 18.44 -14.24
C TRP A 313 -3.22 19.31 -14.27
N GLY A 314 -3.47 20.01 -15.38
CA GLY A 314 -4.71 20.78 -15.59
C GLY A 314 -4.98 21.84 -14.52
N GLY A 315 -3.96 22.35 -13.84
CA GLY A 315 -4.11 23.32 -12.75
C GLY A 315 -4.45 22.72 -11.38
N ASN A 316 -4.48 21.40 -11.26
CA ASN A 316 -4.67 20.67 -10.00
C ASN A 316 -3.43 19.88 -9.60
N VAL A 317 -3.26 19.59 -8.31
CA VAL A 317 -2.20 18.69 -7.82
C VAL A 317 -2.68 17.25 -7.96
N PRO A 318 -1.96 16.39 -8.69
CA PRO A 318 -2.34 14.99 -8.84
C PRO A 318 -2.43 14.26 -7.50
N GLN A 319 -3.35 13.30 -7.41
CA GLN A 319 -3.63 12.56 -6.18
C GLN A 319 -2.39 11.86 -5.61
N GLU A 320 -1.50 11.32 -6.45
CA GLU A 320 -0.27 10.67 -5.99
C GLU A 320 0.70 11.63 -5.30
N MET A 321 0.68 12.91 -5.67
CA MET A 321 1.49 13.94 -4.99
C MET A 321 0.86 14.34 -3.66
N MET A 322 -0.48 14.43 -3.59
CA MET A 322 -1.19 14.74 -2.35
C MET A 322 -1.03 13.60 -1.33
N ILE A 323 -1.25 12.36 -1.73
CA ILE A 323 -1.12 11.19 -0.85
C ILE A 323 0.33 11.00 -0.39
N ASN A 324 1.30 11.37 -1.22
CA ASN A 324 2.72 11.26 -0.91
C ASN A 324 3.15 12.13 0.29
N VAL A 325 2.34 13.10 0.69
CA VAL A 325 2.53 13.85 1.95
C VAL A 325 2.57 12.91 3.16
N ASN A 326 1.81 11.82 3.15
CA ASN A 326 1.89 10.77 4.19
C ASN A 326 3.31 10.20 4.31
N ALA A 327 3.91 9.74 3.20
CA ALA A 327 5.27 9.19 3.22
C ALA A 327 6.32 10.24 3.66
N GLY A 328 6.18 11.48 3.18
CA GLY A 328 7.03 12.60 3.57
C GLY A 328 6.94 12.90 5.07
N MET A 329 5.74 12.94 5.63
CA MET A 329 5.54 13.16 7.06
C MET A 329 6.10 12.03 7.92
N ILE A 330 5.93 10.77 7.50
CA ILE A 330 6.51 9.63 8.22
C ILE A 330 8.04 9.71 8.18
N MET A 331 8.63 10.00 7.02
CA MET A 331 10.08 10.13 6.85
C MET A 331 10.68 11.19 7.81
N LEU A 332 10.00 12.32 7.98
CA LEU A 332 10.49 13.42 8.82
C LEU A 332 10.06 13.29 10.28
N GLY A 333 8.83 12.80 10.54
CA GLY A 333 8.19 12.84 11.85
C GLY A 333 8.36 11.59 12.69
N ALA A 334 8.68 10.43 12.09
CA ALA A 334 8.68 9.16 12.81
C ALA A 334 9.61 9.12 14.03
N PHE A 335 10.78 9.80 13.99
CA PHE A 335 11.67 9.87 15.14
C PHE A 335 11.07 10.67 16.30
N VAL A 336 10.44 11.81 16.01
CA VAL A 336 9.82 12.67 17.01
C VAL A 336 8.66 11.93 17.67
N VAL A 337 7.79 11.32 16.86
CA VAL A 337 6.64 10.55 17.37
C VAL A 337 7.12 9.29 18.11
N GLY A 338 8.15 8.60 17.60
CA GLY A 338 8.77 7.46 18.26
C GLY A 338 9.32 7.83 19.65
N TYR A 339 9.96 9.00 19.78
CA TYR A 339 10.41 9.52 21.07
C TYR A 339 9.23 9.79 22.01
N ILE A 340 8.18 10.47 21.54
CA ILE A 340 6.98 10.75 22.34
C ILE A 340 6.32 9.44 22.82
N THR A 341 6.14 8.46 21.92
CA THR A 341 5.50 7.19 22.23
C THR A 341 6.33 6.30 23.15
N SER A 342 7.64 6.54 23.29
CA SER A 342 8.49 5.81 24.25
C SER A 342 8.10 6.05 25.69
N PHE A 343 7.51 7.20 26.02
CA PHE A 343 6.99 7.54 27.35
C PHE A 343 5.56 7.06 27.58
N MET A 344 4.88 6.53 26.55
CA MET A 344 3.49 6.12 26.62
C MET A 344 3.37 4.60 26.79
N ARG A 345 2.30 4.17 27.45
CA ARG A 345 1.88 2.75 27.42
C ARG A 345 1.46 2.38 26.00
N SER A 346 1.85 1.21 25.52
CA SER A 346 1.57 0.78 24.13
C SER A 346 0.08 0.86 23.78
N MET A 347 -0.81 0.41 24.67
CA MET A 347 -2.26 0.49 24.41
C MET A 347 -2.73 1.94 24.28
N THR A 348 -2.29 2.85 25.17
CA THR A 348 -2.66 4.27 25.12
C THR A 348 -2.20 4.93 23.81
N ALA A 349 -0.97 4.62 23.36
CA ALA A 349 -0.46 5.15 22.11
C ALA A 349 -1.23 4.58 20.87
N MET A 350 -1.57 3.28 20.88
CA MET A 350 -2.37 2.68 19.81
C MET A 350 -3.78 3.27 19.74
N ILE A 351 -4.49 3.33 20.88
CA ILE A 351 -5.85 3.90 20.97
C ILE A 351 -5.85 5.35 20.52
N GLY A 352 -4.92 6.17 21.02
CA GLY A 352 -4.78 7.56 20.62
C GLY A 352 -4.46 7.71 19.12
N GLY A 353 -3.58 6.86 18.60
CA GLY A 353 -3.24 6.82 17.19
C GLY A 353 -4.43 6.49 16.30
N ILE A 354 -5.23 5.49 16.67
CA ILE A 354 -6.45 5.11 15.93
C ILE A 354 -7.47 6.26 15.96
N LEU A 355 -7.66 6.90 17.10
CA LEU A 355 -8.58 8.03 17.24
C LEU A 355 -8.17 9.21 16.33
N VAL A 356 -6.89 9.55 16.31
CA VAL A 356 -6.36 10.62 15.46
C VAL A 356 -6.47 10.23 13.98
N SER A 357 -6.15 8.98 13.61
CA SER A 357 -6.35 8.49 12.24
C SER A 357 -7.81 8.53 11.81
N ALA A 358 -8.74 8.11 12.67
CA ALA A 358 -10.17 8.15 12.40
C ALA A 358 -10.67 9.59 12.17
N GLY A 359 -10.17 10.55 12.95
CA GLY A 359 -10.42 11.97 12.72
C GLY A 359 -9.89 12.46 11.37
N GLY A 360 -8.70 12.02 10.97
CA GLY A 360 -8.14 12.28 9.65
C GLY A 360 -9.04 11.71 8.53
N ILE A 361 -9.46 10.46 8.64
CA ILE A 361 -10.37 9.82 7.67
C ILE A 361 -11.71 10.56 7.55
N LEU A 362 -12.26 11.03 8.68
CA LEU A 362 -13.52 11.80 8.66
C LEU A 362 -13.37 13.11 7.87
N LEU A 363 -12.23 13.78 8.02
CA LEU A 363 -11.93 15.03 7.32
C LEU A 363 -11.66 14.84 5.81
N LEU A 364 -11.47 13.60 5.31
CA LEU A 364 -11.37 13.34 3.87
C LEU A 364 -12.68 13.57 3.12
N GLY A 365 -13.81 13.66 3.81
CA GLY A 365 -15.12 13.93 3.23
C GLY A 365 -15.30 15.38 2.78
N THR A 366 -14.43 15.90 1.93
CA THR A 366 -14.45 17.29 1.45
C THR A 366 -13.99 17.38 0.00
N MET A 367 -14.40 18.45 -0.68
CA MET A 367 -13.93 18.81 -2.03
C MET A 367 -12.71 19.75 -2.01
N ASP A 368 -12.28 20.23 -0.84
CA ASP A 368 -11.21 21.21 -0.71
C ASP A 368 -9.83 20.56 -0.58
N GLY A 369 -8.88 20.90 -1.46
CA GLY A 369 -7.55 20.33 -1.50
C GLY A 369 -6.71 20.58 -0.25
N TRP A 370 -6.84 21.74 0.41
CA TRP A 370 -6.12 22.04 1.65
C TRP A 370 -6.64 21.20 2.82
N ALA A 371 -7.96 21.02 2.88
CA ALA A 371 -8.58 20.17 3.89
C ALA A 371 -8.16 18.70 3.72
N ILE A 372 -8.07 18.20 2.48
CA ILE A 372 -7.50 16.86 2.18
C ILE A 372 -6.05 16.74 2.65
N LEU A 373 -5.19 17.72 2.39
CA LEU A 373 -3.81 17.68 2.89
C LEU A 373 -3.76 17.67 4.42
N GLY A 374 -4.60 18.48 5.08
CA GLY A 374 -4.74 18.47 6.54
C GLY A 374 -5.23 17.12 7.08
N ALA A 375 -6.19 16.50 6.40
CA ALA A 375 -6.71 15.18 6.72
C ALA A 375 -5.61 14.09 6.59
N ILE A 376 -4.85 14.09 5.51
CA ILE A 376 -3.72 13.19 5.29
C ILE A 376 -2.65 13.41 6.38
N ALA A 377 -2.34 14.66 6.72
CA ALA A 377 -1.38 14.99 7.77
C ALA A 377 -1.84 14.47 9.14
N MET A 378 -3.11 14.69 9.49
CA MET A 378 -3.69 14.18 10.74
C MET A 378 -3.67 12.65 10.78
N PHE A 379 -4.05 12.00 9.68
CA PHE A 379 -3.97 10.54 9.54
C PHE A 379 -2.55 10.01 9.74
N SER A 380 -1.55 10.66 9.11
CA SER A 380 -0.13 10.27 9.21
C SER A 380 0.40 10.35 10.64
N ILE A 381 -0.02 11.36 11.41
CA ILE A 381 0.30 11.46 12.84
C ILE A 381 -0.26 10.25 13.59
N GLY A 382 -1.55 9.95 13.38
CA GLY A 382 -2.19 8.79 14.02
C GLY A 382 -1.52 7.46 13.66
N GLU A 383 -1.14 7.29 12.40
CA GLU A 383 -0.38 6.13 11.92
C GLU A 383 0.96 5.96 12.65
N MET A 384 1.73 7.04 12.79
CA MET A 384 3.01 7.02 13.48
C MET A 384 2.88 6.64 14.97
N PHE A 385 1.75 6.95 15.61
CA PHE A 385 1.45 6.52 16.99
C PHE A 385 1.06 5.03 17.04
N ALA A 386 0.22 4.55 16.15
CA ALA A 386 -0.36 3.21 16.21
C ALA A 386 0.58 2.14 15.63
N SER A 387 1.17 2.37 14.45
CA SER A 387 1.82 1.32 13.67
C SER A 387 3.14 0.79 14.28
N PRO A 388 4.11 1.61 14.74
CA PRO A 388 5.30 1.09 15.40
C PRO A 388 4.99 0.50 16.78
N THR A 389 4.01 1.07 17.48
CA THR A 389 3.66 0.67 18.84
C THR A 389 3.06 -0.73 18.91
N LYS A 390 2.31 -1.16 17.87
CA LYS A 390 1.80 -2.54 17.80
C LYS A 390 2.92 -3.57 17.81
N MET A 391 4.03 -3.31 17.08
CA MET A 391 5.18 -4.23 17.04
C MET A 391 5.81 -4.38 18.42
N ARG A 392 5.95 -3.27 19.15
CA ARG A 392 6.43 -3.26 20.54
C ARG A 392 5.50 -4.05 21.46
N TYR A 393 4.19 -3.88 21.33
CA TYR A 393 3.19 -4.58 22.12
C TYR A 393 3.23 -6.09 21.91
N PHE A 394 3.19 -6.55 20.64
CA PHE A 394 3.26 -7.97 20.32
C PHE A 394 4.59 -8.62 20.67
N GLY A 395 5.69 -7.88 20.48
CA GLY A 395 7.01 -8.36 20.89
C GLY A 395 7.10 -8.59 22.39
N ALA A 396 6.36 -7.81 23.20
CA ALA A 396 6.29 -7.95 24.65
C ALA A 396 5.32 -9.08 25.11
N LEU A 397 4.27 -9.36 24.32
CA LEU A 397 3.33 -10.46 24.61
C LEU A 397 3.88 -11.84 24.27
N ALA A 398 4.86 -11.91 23.39
CA ALA A 398 5.38 -13.16 22.88
C ALA A 398 6.06 -13.98 24.00
N PRO A 399 5.72 -15.27 24.15
CA PRO A 399 6.44 -16.19 25.02
C PRO A 399 7.91 -16.30 24.63
N PRO A 400 8.81 -16.65 25.57
CA PRO A 400 10.22 -16.90 25.26
C PRO A 400 10.40 -17.87 24.09
N GLY A 401 11.21 -17.49 23.09
CA GLY A 401 11.47 -18.29 21.88
C GLY A 401 10.40 -18.19 20.79
N LYS A 402 9.26 -17.52 21.00
CA LYS A 402 8.16 -17.39 20.00
C LYS A 402 7.97 -15.97 19.46
N LYS A 403 8.91 -15.07 19.70
CA LYS A 403 8.80 -13.66 19.31
C LYS A 403 8.60 -13.49 17.80
N GLY A 404 9.34 -14.23 16.98
CA GLY A 404 9.21 -14.19 15.52
C GLY A 404 7.80 -14.61 15.04
N LEU A 405 7.25 -15.68 15.61
CA LEU A 405 5.92 -16.18 15.33
C LEU A 405 4.83 -15.12 15.66
N TYR A 406 4.91 -14.48 16.83
CA TYR A 406 3.96 -13.44 17.23
C TYR A 406 4.06 -12.20 16.35
N LEU A 407 5.26 -11.80 15.94
CA LEU A 407 5.44 -10.73 14.96
C LEU A 407 4.88 -11.10 13.58
N GLY A 408 4.94 -12.38 13.21
CA GLY A 408 4.28 -12.91 12.00
C GLY A 408 2.74 -12.75 12.05
N TYR A 409 2.12 -13.00 13.20
CA TYR A 409 0.66 -12.85 13.36
C TYR A 409 0.17 -11.41 13.15
N ILE A 410 1.00 -10.40 13.38
CA ILE A 410 0.66 -9.00 13.07
C ILE A 410 0.35 -8.83 11.59
N ASN A 411 1.07 -9.51 10.70
CA ASN A 411 0.82 -9.45 9.27
C ASN A 411 -0.56 -10.02 8.91
N ALA A 412 -1.07 -11.00 9.67
CA ALA A 412 -2.42 -11.50 9.49
C ALA A 412 -3.49 -10.41 9.72
N THR A 413 -3.29 -9.51 10.72
CA THR A 413 -4.21 -8.38 10.92
C THR A 413 -4.23 -7.44 9.71
N VAL A 414 -3.07 -7.21 9.11
CA VAL A 414 -2.94 -6.40 7.88
C VAL A 414 -3.71 -7.08 6.74
N GLY A 415 -3.46 -8.37 6.50
CA GLY A 415 -4.10 -9.11 5.40
C GLY A 415 -5.62 -9.14 5.52
N ILE A 416 -6.14 -9.46 6.71
CA ILE A 416 -7.58 -9.51 6.98
C ILE A 416 -8.19 -8.11 6.85
N GLY A 417 -7.61 -7.12 7.53
CA GLY A 417 -8.13 -5.76 7.55
C GLY A 417 -8.11 -5.11 6.18
N TRP A 418 -6.99 -5.18 5.48
CA TRP A 418 -6.89 -4.65 4.12
C TRP A 418 -7.86 -5.36 3.17
N SER A 419 -7.92 -6.69 3.15
CA SER A 419 -8.82 -7.45 2.30
C SER A 419 -10.29 -7.07 2.52
N LEU A 420 -10.76 -7.12 3.77
CA LEU A 420 -12.14 -6.76 4.11
C LEU A 420 -12.43 -5.28 3.85
N GLY A 421 -11.49 -4.41 4.20
CA GLY A 421 -11.62 -2.98 3.95
C GLY A 421 -11.76 -2.64 2.47
N SER A 422 -10.96 -3.31 1.61
CA SER A 422 -11.07 -3.11 0.15
C SER A 422 -12.41 -3.57 -0.40
N LEU A 423 -12.91 -4.76 0.04
CA LEU A 423 -14.22 -5.26 -0.41
C LEU A 423 -15.37 -4.31 -0.01
N VAL A 424 -15.36 -3.84 1.23
CA VAL A 424 -16.35 -2.84 1.70
C VAL A 424 -16.22 -1.54 0.92
N ALA A 425 -15.01 -1.07 0.66
CA ALA A 425 -14.77 0.14 -0.12
C ALA A 425 -15.28 0.01 -1.56
N GLY A 426 -15.06 -1.14 -2.19
CA GLY A 426 -15.54 -1.41 -3.55
C GLY A 426 -17.04 -1.26 -3.66
N GLU A 427 -17.77 -1.91 -2.77
CA GLU A 427 -19.24 -1.88 -2.76
C GLU A 427 -19.80 -0.46 -2.47
N LEU A 428 -19.27 0.18 -1.41
CA LEU A 428 -19.72 1.52 -1.02
C LEU A 428 -19.41 2.57 -2.09
N TYR A 429 -18.24 2.49 -2.69
CA TYR A 429 -17.83 3.48 -3.68
C TYR A 429 -18.53 3.27 -5.03
N GLN A 430 -18.69 1.99 -5.45
CA GLN A 430 -19.45 1.66 -6.67
C GLN A 430 -20.88 2.20 -6.63
N THR A 431 -21.53 2.15 -5.48
CA THR A 431 -22.94 2.50 -5.37
C THR A 431 -23.19 3.96 -4.98
N GLY A 432 -22.30 4.56 -4.19
CA GLY A 432 -22.52 5.88 -3.58
C GLY A 432 -21.37 6.88 -3.71
N GLY A 433 -20.20 6.49 -4.27
CA GLY A 433 -19.02 7.35 -4.33
C GLY A 433 -18.53 7.71 -5.73
N ASP A 434 -18.70 6.81 -6.71
CA ASP A 434 -18.17 7.00 -8.05
C ASP A 434 -18.95 8.05 -8.85
N ILE A 435 -18.26 9.08 -9.33
CA ILE A 435 -18.90 10.23 -9.99
C ILE A 435 -19.62 9.83 -11.28
N TYR A 436 -19.09 8.87 -12.03
CA TYR A 436 -19.69 8.45 -13.31
C TYR A 436 -20.97 7.64 -13.07
N VAL A 437 -20.98 6.79 -12.04
CA VAL A 437 -22.17 6.04 -11.63
C VAL A 437 -23.25 6.98 -11.14
N LEU A 438 -22.89 7.97 -10.31
CA LEU A 438 -23.82 8.97 -9.80
C LEU A 438 -24.34 9.88 -10.90
N ALA A 439 -23.50 10.26 -11.86
CA ALA A 439 -23.93 11.07 -13.01
C ALA A 439 -24.92 10.31 -13.91
N ARG A 440 -24.69 9.03 -14.19
CA ARG A 440 -25.65 8.19 -14.92
C ARG A 440 -26.98 8.09 -14.18
N ARG A 441 -26.93 7.85 -12.86
CA ARG A 441 -28.13 7.83 -12.02
C ARG A 441 -28.89 9.15 -12.10
N HIS A 442 -28.20 10.28 -11.99
CA HIS A 442 -28.81 11.61 -12.05
C HIS A 442 -29.46 11.92 -13.39
N LEU A 443 -28.81 11.54 -14.51
CA LEU A 443 -29.38 11.68 -15.85
C LEU A 443 -30.68 10.90 -15.98
N VAL A 444 -30.76 9.68 -15.47
CA VAL A 444 -31.96 8.83 -15.59
C VAL A 444 -33.04 9.26 -14.57
N GLU A 445 -32.71 9.32 -13.27
CA GLU A 445 -33.71 9.48 -12.21
C GLU A 445 -34.15 10.91 -12.03
N ALA A 446 -33.26 11.91 -12.16
CA ALA A 446 -33.57 13.31 -11.92
C ALA A 446 -33.95 14.09 -13.20
N LEU A 447 -33.27 13.75 -14.32
CA LEU A 447 -33.47 14.48 -15.58
C LEU A 447 -34.34 13.73 -16.60
N GLY A 448 -34.74 12.46 -16.31
CA GLY A 448 -35.65 11.67 -17.10
C GLY A 448 -35.10 11.20 -18.45
N GLU A 449 -33.77 11.07 -18.58
CA GLU A 449 -33.13 10.52 -19.77
C GLU A 449 -33.41 9.01 -19.90
N ASP A 450 -33.42 8.52 -21.12
CA ASP A 450 -33.62 7.09 -21.39
C ASP A 450 -32.42 6.28 -20.81
N ALA A 451 -32.72 5.32 -19.95
CA ALA A 451 -31.71 4.51 -19.30
C ALA A 451 -30.81 3.76 -20.30
N ALA A 452 -31.38 3.28 -21.42
CA ALA A 452 -30.59 2.56 -22.43
C ALA A 452 -29.62 3.49 -23.16
N VAL A 453 -30.01 4.75 -23.38
CA VAL A 453 -29.13 5.77 -23.96
C VAL A 453 -28.01 6.13 -23.02
N VAL A 454 -28.32 6.34 -21.72
CA VAL A 454 -27.32 6.69 -20.70
C VAL A 454 -26.36 5.53 -20.43
N GLU A 455 -26.83 4.30 -20.43
CA GLU A 455 -25.97 3.12 -20.23
C GLU A 455 -25.01 2.89 -21.42
N ALA A 456 -25.44 3.24 -22.64
CA ALA A 456 -24.61 3.14 -23.84
C ALA A 456 -23.51 4.23 -23.92
N MET A 457 -23.59 5.31 -23.13
CA MET A 457 -22.55 6.36 -23.11
C MET A 457 -21.21 5.78 -22.63
N SER A 458 -20.11 6.19 -23.24
CA SER A 458 -18.78 5.94 -22.67
C SER A 458 -18.58 6.70 -21.35
N GLN A 459 -17.58 6.29 -20.57
CA GLN A 459 -17.28 6.97 -19.30
C GLN A 459 -16.93 8.45 -19.52
N THR A 460 -16.23 8.75 -20.61
CA THR A 460 -15.79 10.11 -20.97
C THR A 460 -16.94 11.02 -21.43
N GLU A 461 -18.06 10.45 -21.89
CA GLU A 461 -19.23 11.19 -22.35
C GLU A 461 -20.21 11.58 -21.23
N VAL A 462 -20.23 10.84 -20.13
CA VAL A 462 -21.28 10.95 -19.08
C VAL A 462 -21.30 12.32 -18.42
N LEU A 463 -20.14 12.82 -17.96
CA LEU A 463 -20.06 14.13 -17.28
C LEU A 463 -20.32 15.29 -18.23
N PRO A 464 -19.79 15.34 -19.46
CA PRO A 464 -20.17 16.33 -20.46
C PRO A 464 -21.67 16.33 -20.77
N ALA A 465 -22.29 15.15 -20.90
CA ALA A 465 -23.73 15.03 -21.12
C ALA A 465 -24.53 15.59 -19.94
N LEU A 466 -24.13 15.29 -18.70
CA LEU A 466 -24.74 15.84 -17.51
C LEU A 466 -24.64 17.38 -17.48
N SER A 467 -23.43 17.92 -17.70
CA SER A 467 -23.15 19.36 -17.74
C SER A 467 -24.02 20.07 -18.79
N ALA A 468 -24.13 19.51 -19.99
CA ALA A 468 -24.96 20.05 -21.07
C ALA A 468 -26.47 20.07 -20.69
N LYS A 469 -26.96 19.00 -20.05
CA LYS A 469 -28.36 18.90 -19.63
C LYS A 469 -28.69 19.84 -18.50
N LEU A 470 -27.79 20.05 -17.55
CA LEU A 470 -27.95 21.00 -16.45
C LEU A 470 -27.71 22.45 -16.89
N GLY A 471 -27.05 22.67 -18.04
CA GLY A 471 -26.69 24.02 -18.52
C GLY A 471 -25.60 24.69 -17.65
N VAL A 472 -24.70 23.88 -17.07
CA VAL A 472 -23.62 24.33 -16.17
C VAL A 472 -22.29 23.78 -16.62
N ASP A 473 -21.20 24.30 -16.08
CA ASP A 473 -19.87 23.73 -16.29
C ASP A 473 -19.66 22.40 -15.50
N ALA A 474 -18.54 21.75 -15.73
CA ALA A 474 -18.22 20.46 -15.11
C ALA A 474 -18.09 20.55 -13.58
N ASP A 475 -17.56 21.65 -13.06
CA ASP A 475 -17.37 21.83 -11.61
C ASP A 475 -18.71 22.06 -10.91
N ALA A 476 -19.61 22.87 -11.51
CA ALA A 476 -20.95 23.04 -11.00
C ALA A 476 -21.78 21.74 -11.09
N ALA A 477 -21.62 20.93 -12.16
CA ALA A 477 -22.26 19.63 -12.26
C ALA A 477 -21.78 18.68 -11.16
N ARG A 478 -20.47 18.71 -10.83
CA ARG A 478 -19.88 17.94 -9.70
C ARG A 478 -20.51 18.34 -8.37
N VAL A 479 -20.70 19.65 -8.12
CA VAL A 479 -21.37 20.17 -6.91
C VAL A 479 -22.85 19.73 -6.84
N VAL A 480 -23.56 19.68 -7.96
CA VAL A 480 -24.92 19.13 -8.01
C VAL A 480 -24.96 17.67 -7.55
N LEU A 481 -24.08 16.84 -8.09
CA LEU A 481 -23.99 15.44 -7.68
C LEU A 481 -23.60 15.29 -6.20
N TRP A 482 -22.62 16.08 -5.73
CA TRP A 482 -22.21 16.10 -4.33
C TRP A 482 -23.37 16.36 -3.37
N ASN A 483 -24.19 17.38 -3.66
CA ASN A 483 -25.32 17.73 -2.84
C ASN A 483 -26.50 16.75 -2.94
N ALA A 484 -26.63 16.08 -4.10
CA ALA A 484 -27.72 15.14 -4.33
C ALA A 484 -27.48 13.75 -3.71
N TYR A 485 -26.22 13.30 -3.67
CA TYR A 485 -25.88 11.91 -3.35
C TYR A 485 -24.93 11.74 -2.18
N SER A 486 -24.34 12.81 -1.64
CA SER A 486 -23.44 12.78 -0.48
C SER A 486 -22.30 11.75 -0.60
N PRO A 487 -21.46 11.76 -1.68
CA PRO A 487 -20.40 10.76 -1.88
C PRO A 487 -19.38 10.72 -0.74
N GLN A 488 -19.29 11.77 0.08
CA GLN A 488 -18.45 11.83 1.28
C GLN A 488 -18.87 10.84 2.38
N ASP A 489 -20.09 10.34 2.37
CA ASP A 489 -20.60 9.43 3.41
C ASP A 489 -19.84 8.10 3.44
N VAL A 490 -19.16 7.74 2.35
CA VAL A 490 -18.29 6.56 2.29
C VAL A 490 -17.24 6.57 3.41
N TRP A 491 -16.69 7.74 3.77
CA TRP A 491 -15.67 7.88 4.80
C TRP A 491 -16.20 7.58 6.20
N THR A 492 -17.46 7.92 6.46
CA THR A 492 -18.11 7.67 7.76
C THR A 492 -18.13 6.18 8.13
N HIS A 493 -18.30 5.29 7.14
CA HIS A 493 -18.26 3.85 7.37
C HIS A 493 -16.90 3.38 7.89
N PHE A 494 -15.81 3.91 7.32
CA PHE A 494 -14.45 3.55 7.76
C PHE A 494 -14.10 4.17 9.11
N VAL A 495 -14.59 5.38 9.42
CA VAL A 495 -14.48 5.96 10.76
C VAL A 495 -15.15 5.06 11.79
N ILE A 496 -16.36 4.58 11.53
CA ILE A 496 -17.09 3.65 12.42
C ILE A 496 -16.27 2.37 12.63
N ILE A 497 -15.74 1.76 11.56
CA ILE A 497 -14.90 0.56 11.65
C ILE A 497 -13.67 0.82 12.53
N GLY A 498 -12.98 1.96 12.34
CA GLY A 498 -11.83 2.36 13.15
C GLY A 498 -12.18 2.59 14.61
N LEU A 499 -13.31 3.26 14.91
CA LEU A 499 -13.77 3.49 16.28
C LEU A 499 -14.21 2.20 16.97
N VAL A 500 -14.88 1.28 16.27
CA VAL A 500 -15.20 -0.06 16.80
C VAL A 500 -13.92 -0.82 17.13
N SER A 501 -12.93 -0.77 16.25
CA SER A 501 -11.60 -1.32 16.52
C SER A 501 -10.95 -0.70 17.77
N MET A 502 -11.03 0.62 17.91
CA MET A 502 -10.49 1.34 19.05
C MET A 502 -11.14 0.92 20.38
N VAL A 503 -12.47 0.77 20.39
CA VAL A 503 -13.22 0.38 21.60
C VAL A 503 -12.97 -1.08 21.98
N GLY A 504 -12.70 -1.95 21.00
CA GLY A 504 -12.41 -3.36 21.21
C GLY A 504 -11.00 -3.64 21.74
N LEU A 505 -10.07 -2.69 21.63
CA LEU A 505 -8.71 -2.76 22.20
C LEU A 505 -8.70 -2.43 23.69
#